data_23f83842331e9fb0bbbafc20f7949481
#
_entry.id   23f83842331e9fb0bbbafc20f7949481
#
_cell.length_a   1.000
_cell.length_b   1.000
_cell.length_c   1.000
_cell.angle_alpha   90.00
_cell.angle_beta   90.00
_cell.angle_gamma   90.00
#
_symmetry.space_group_name_H-M   'P 1'
#
loop_
_entity.id
_entity.type
_entity.pdbx_description
1 polymer ?
#
loop_
_entity_poly.entity_id
_entity_poly.type
_entity_poly.pdbx_seq_one_letter_code
_entity_poly.pdbx_strand_id
1 'polypeptide(L)'
;MTDEARVMSRVALPDETQVERQLRPQRLEEYVGQRATVESLRVSVEAARQRAEPLDHVLLSGPPGLGKTTLATIMANEMGASIVTTAGPSLERGADLMGILTNLAERDVLFIDEIHRLPRVVEELLYPAMEDFSINFVMDKGLNARTMRIPLRPFTMVGATTRPGMLSSPLRERFGIFHHLDFYSDEDLAAITRRSASILGMDVAPGGAEAIARRARGTPRIANRLLRRVRDYAQVKADGVVTAPLAGRALDQEGVDEVGLDRLDRRFLTAIIEQYKGGPVGLEAIAATINDEAETLAEVVEPFLLKIGYVVRSPSGRKATPAAYAHLGHAVPASPGGQGQLPL
;
A
#
# COMPACT_ATOMS: atom_id res chain seq x y z
N MET A 1 18.86 15.80 3.02
CA MET A 1 17.69 15.19 2.37
C MET A 1 16.72 16.31 2.09
N THR A 2 16.58 16.69 0.84
CA THR A 2 15.76 17.82 0.42
C THR A 2 14.28 17.43 0.36
N ASP A 3 13.41 18.35 0.64
CA ASP A 3 11.94 18.22 0.70
C ASP A 3 11.29 17.58 -0.56
N GLU A 4 11.99 17.61 -1.70
CA GLU A 4 11.57 17.04 -2.98
C GLU A 4 11.36 15.51 -2.98
N ALA A 5 12.08 14.78 -2.13
CA ALA A 5 11.94 13.32 -2.02
C ALA A 5 10.61 12.88 -1.39
N ARG A 6 9.82 13.80 -0.83
CA ARG A 6 8.66 13.48 0.02
C ARG A 6 7.33 13.37 -0.70
N VAL A 7 7.16 13.94 -1.91
CA VAL A 7 5.85 13.87 -2.61
C VAL A 7 5.45 12.43 -2.93
N MET A 8 6.41 11.56 -3.21
CA MET A 8 6.18 10.14 -3.49
C MET A 8 6.60 9.21 -2.34
N SER A 9 7.03 9.78 -1.18
CA SER A 9 7.43 9.02 0.00
C SER A 9 6.25 8.27 0.64
N ARG A 10 6.54 7.16 1.32
CA ARG A 10 5.58 6.35 2.09
C ARG A 10 5.23 6.95 3.45
N VAL A 11 6.10 7.76 4.02
CA VAL A 11 5.92 8.29 5.38
C VAL A 11 5.06 9.54 5.30
N ALA A 12 3.89 9.49 5.94
CA ALA A 12 3.04 10.66 6.11
C ALA A 12 3.62 11.58 7.19
N LEU A 13 3.62 12.88 6.95
CA LEU A 13 3.88 13.87 8.00
C LEU A 13 2.68 13.93 8.98
N PRO A 14 2.86 14.33 10.25
CA PRO A 14 1.76 14.41 11.23
C PRO A 14 0.53 15.17 10.74
N ASP A 15 0.71 16.32 10.08
CA ASP A 15 -0.38 17.12 9.52
C ASP A 15 -1.05 16.45 8.32
N GLU A 16 -0.29 15.68 7.53
CA GLU A 16 -0.83 14.86 6.45
C GLU A 16 -1.78 13.79 6.97
N THR A 17 -1.47 13.20 8.14
CA THR A 17 -2.28 12.13 8.73
C THR A 17 -3.69 12.60 9.08
N GLN A 18 -3.87 13.82 9.55
CA GLN A 18 -5.19 14.36 9.89
C GLN A 18 -6.05 14.61 8.65
N VAL A 19 -5.49 15.25 7.63
CA VAL A 19 -6.19 15.50 6.35
C VAL A 19 -6.49 14.18 5.65
N GLU A 20 -5.55 13.23 5.60
CA GLU A 20 -5.79 11.92 5.02
C GLU A 20 -6.95 11.17 5.69
N ARG A 21 -7.10 11.29 7.02
CA ARG A 21 -8.24 10.69 7.74
C ARG A 21 -9.59 11.27 7.29
N GLN A 22 -9.67 12.57 7.05
CA GLN A 22 -10.90 13.23 6.57
C GLN A 22 -11.27 12.80 5.15
N LEU A 23 -10.27 12.51 4.30
CA LEU A 23 -10.48 12.09 2.93
C LEU A 23 -10.87 10.61 2.80
N ARG A 24 -10.65 9.80 3.85
CA ARG A 24 -10.96 8.37 3.81
C ARG A 24 -12.48 8.13 3.79
N PRO A 25 -12.97 7.25 2.90
CA PRO A 25 -14.35 6.79 2.97
C PRO A 25 -14.60 6.06 4.30
N GLN A 26 -15.81 6.23 4.83
CA GLN A 26 -16.23 5.65 6.10
C GLN A 26 -17.17 4.45 5.90
N ARG A 27 -17.72 4.26 4.70
CA ARG A 27 -18.66 3.20 4.33
C ARG A 27 -18.25 2.52 3.03
N LEU A 28 -18.71 1.27 2.84
CA LEU A 28 -18.45 0.52 1.60
C LEU A 28 -19.04 1.22 0.36
N GLU A 29 -20.16 1.94 0.51
CA GLU A 29 -20.80 2.67 -0.58
C GLU A 29 -19.97 3.86 -1.10
N GLU A 30 -19.14 4.43 -0.24
CA GLU A 30 -18.24 5.54 -0.59
C GLU A 30 -16.93 5.06 -1.19
N TYR A 31 -16.65 3.75 -1.11
CA TYR A 31 -15.37 3.20 -1.53
C TYR A 31 -15.33 3.02 -3.04
N VAL A 32 -14.46 3.75 -3.71
CA VAL A 32 -14.27 3.71 -5.16
C VAL A 32 -13.22 2.65 -5.52
N GLY A 33 -13.47 1.89 -6.58
CA GLY A 33 -12.56 0.86 -7.07
C GLY A 33 -12.66 -0.47 -6.33
N GLN A 34 -11.77 -1.41 -6.61
CA GLN A 34 -11.70 -2.75 -5.98
C GLN A 34 -13.05 -3.47 -5.95
N ARG A 35 -13.87 -3.36 -6.99
CA ARG A 35 -15.30 -3.74 -7.00
C ARG A 35 -15.57 -5.16 -6.50
N ALA A 36 -14.77 -6.14 -6.95
CA ALA A 36 -14.92 -7.53 -6.52
C ALA A 36 -14.66 -7.73 -5.02
N THR A 37 -13.61 -7.08 -4.50
CA THR A 37 -13.28 -7.10 -3.06
C THR A 37 -14.38 -6.44 -2.24
N VAL A 38 -14.86 -5.27 -2.65
CA VAL A 38 -15.91 -4.52 -1.95
C VAL A 38 -17.21 -5.34 -1.90
N GLU A 39 -17.61 -5.96 -3.00
CA GLU A 39 -18.82 -6.78 -3.05
C GLU A 39 -18.70 -8.03 -2.17
N SER A 40 -17.57 -8.73 -2.20
CA SER A 40 -17.31 -9.86 -1.33
C SER A 40 -17.35 -9.47 0.15
N LEU A 41 -16.71 -8.36 0.52
CA LEU A 41 -16.74 -7.86 1.90
C LEU A 41 -18.14 -7.42 2.33
N ARG A 42 -18.94 -6.81 1.43
CA ARG A 42 -20.32 -6.44 1.70
C ARG A 42 -21.15 -7.64 2.11
N VAL A 43 -21.08 -8.74 1.34
CA VAL A 43 -21.79 -9.99 1.65
C VAL A 43 -21.35 -10.57 2.99
N SER A 44 -20.03 -10.62 3.24
CA SER A 44 -19.49 -11.19 4.48
C SER A 44 -19.87 -10.39 5.72
N VAL A 45 -19.78 -9.05 5.65
CA VAL A 45 -20.17 -8.13 6.72
C VAL A 45 -21.67 -8.24 7.01
N GLU A 46 -22.51 -8.21 5.98
CA GLU A 46 -23.95 -8.30 6.17
C GLU A 46 -24.37 -9.64 6.79
N ALA A 47 -23.76 -10.75 6.33
CA ALA A 47 -24.00 -12.07 6.89
C ALA A 47 -23.59 -12.16 8.38
N ALA A 48 -22.41 -11.62 8.75
CA ALA A 48 -21.93 -11.60 10.13
C ALA A 48 -22.88 -10.73 11.02
N ARG A 49 -23.34 -9.58 10.52
CA ARG A 49 -24.30 -8.73 11.22
C ARG A 49 -25.62 -9.43 11.48
N GLN A 50 -26.18 -10.13 10.47
CA GLN A 50 -27.45 -10.86 10.61
C GLN A 50 -27.38 -11.97 11.66
N ARG A 51 -26.21 -12.64 11.77
CA ARG A 51 -25.97 -13.68 12.78
C ARG A 51 -25.55 -13.12 14.14
N ALA A 52 -25.30 -11.81 14.24
CA ALA A 52 -24.71 -11.15 15.42
C ALA A 52 -23.37 -11.76 15.86
N GLU A 53 -22.57 -12.22 14.91
CA GLU A 53 -21.25 -12.83 15.10
C GLU A 53 -20.13 -11.86 14.71
N PRO A 54 -18.88 -12.04 15.16
CA PRO A 54 -17.72 -11.36 14.58
C PRO A 54 -17.56 -11.77 13.12
N LEU A 55 -17.01 -10.89 12.30
CA LEU A 55 -16.58 -11.23 10.94
C LEU A 55 -15.42 -12.21 11.01
N ASP A 56 -15.32 -13.13 10.07
CA ASP A 56 -14.15 -13.97 9.90
C ASP A 56 -12.88 -13.11 9.78
N HIS A 57 -11.73 -13.64 10.22
CA HIS A 57 -10.47 -12.94 10.11
C HIS A 57 -10.10 -12.67 8.66
N VAL A 58 -9.69 -11.43 8.36
CA VAL A 58 -9.45 -10.92 7.00
C VAL A 58 -7.97 -10.63 6.78
N LEU A 59 -7.39 -11.14 5.70
CA LEU A 59 -6.05 -10.75 5.25
C LEU A 59 -6.16 -9.89 3.99
N LEU A 60 -5.67 -8.64 4.10
CA LEU A 60 -5.57 -7.70 2.99
C LEU A 60 -4.12 -7.64 2.50
N SER A 61 -3.88 -7.96 1.24
CA SER A 61 -2.55 -7.90 0.63
C SER A 61 -2.51 -6.87 -0.51
N GLY A 62 -1.33 -6.44 -0.90
CA GLY A 62 -1.14 -5.55 -2.04
C GLY A 62 -0.18 -4.40 -1.77
N PRO A 63 0.24 -3.66 -2.80
CA PRO A 63 1.11 -2.50 -2.69
C PRO A 63 0.65 -1.48 -1.64
N PRO A 64 1.55 -0.63 -1.14
CA PRO A 64 1.18 0.39 -0.16
C PRO A 64 0.29 1.49 -0.77
N GLY A 65 -0.56 2.09 0.07
CA GLY A 65 -1.40 3.22 -0.34
C GLY A 65 -2.66 2.86 -1.12
N LEU A 66 -3.01 1.57 -1.25
CA LEU A 66 -4.19 1.08 -1.98
C LEU A 66 -5.47 0.99 -1.13
N GLY A 67 -5.42 1.36 0.16
CA GLY A 67 -6.61 1.45 1.00
C GLY A 67 -6.82 0.28 1.98
N LYS A 68 -5.81 -0.56 2.28
CA LYS A 68 -5.93 -1.67 3.25
C LYS A 68 -6.44 -1.20 4.61
N THR A 69 -5.83 -0.19 5.19
CA THR A 69 -6.26 0.42 6.46
C THR A 69 -7.66 1.03 6.37
N THR A 70 -7.99 1.62 5.22
CA THR A 70 -9.32 2.20 4.97
C THR A 70 -10.40 1.12 4.96
N LEU A 71 -10.16 -0.02 4.27
CA LEU A 71 -11.10 -1.15 4.29
C LEU A 71 -11.27 -1.73 5.69
N ALA A 72 -10.19 -1.84 6.49
CA ALA A 72 -10.30 -2.29 7.88
C ALA A 72 -11.19 -1.37 8.72
N THR A 73 -11.02 -0.04 8.56
CA THR A 73 -11.88 0.95 9.24
C THR A 73 -13.33 0.85 8.78
N ILE A 74 -13.57 0.71 7.48
CA ILE A 74 -14.93 0.56 6.93
C ILE A 74 -15.58 -0.71 7.47
N MET A 75 -14.87 -1.85 7.49
CA MET A 75 -15.42 -3.10 8.05
C MET A 75 -15.84 -2.92 9.51
N ALA A 76 -15.02 -2.27 10.34
CA ALA A 76 -15.39 -1.97 11.72
C ALA A 76 -16.64 -1.07 11.80
N ASN A 77 -16.70 -0.01 11.01
CA ASN A 77 -17.87 0.89 10.97
C ASN A 77 -19.14 0.17 10.53
N GLU A 78 -19.07 -0.66 9.49
CA GLU A 78 -20.21 -1.45 8.99
C GLU A 78 -20.68 -2.49 10.01
N MET A 79 -19.75 -3.07 10.77
CA MET A 79 -20.07 -4.00 11.89
C MET A 79 -20.59 -3.28 13.13
N GLY A 80 -20.51 -1.94 13.20
CA GLY A 80 -20.82 -1.16 14.40
C GLY A 80 -19.89 -1.46 15.56
N ALA A 81 -18.63 -1.78 15.26
CA ALA A 81 -17.59 -2.19 16.19
C ALA A 81 -16.48 -1.14 16.30
N SER A 82 -15.73 -1.17 17.41
CA SER A 82 -14.53 -0.35 17.54
C SER A 82 -13.36 -0.98 16.79
N ILE A 83 -12.41 -0.15 16.34
CA ILE A 83 -11.17 -0.63 15.72
C ILE A 83 -9.97 -0.24 16.56
N VAL A 84 -9.17 -1.24 16.91
CA VAL A 84 -7.84 -1.05 17.52
C VAL A 84 -6.80 -1.26 16.43
N THR A 85 -5.97 -0.24 16.21
CA THR A 85 -4.96 -0.27 15.13
C THR A 85 -3.56 -0.36 15.72
N THR A 86 -2.78 -1.29 15.22
CA THR A 86 -1.35 -1.44 15.53
C THR A 86 -0.57 -1.84 14.27
N ALA A 87 0.74 -1.95 14.37
CA ALA A 87 1.61 -2.39 13.29
C ALA A 87 2.50 -3.54 13.77
N GLY A 88 2.84 -4.47 12.86
CA GLY A 88 3.72 -5.59 13.18
C GLY A 88 5.01 -5.19 13.89
N PRO A 89 5.76 -4.19 13.38
CA PRO A 89 7.00 -3.71 14.03
C PRO A 89 6.81 -3.13 15.44
N SER A 90 5.60 -2.69 15.79
CA SER A 90 5.30 -2.11 17.11
C SER A 90 4.99 -3.18 18.18
N LEU A 91 4.84 -4.43 17.77
CA LEU A 91 4.55 -5.57 18.65
C LEU A 91 5.84 -6.36 18.86
N GLU A 92 6.70 -5.89 19.74
CA GLU A 92 8.02 -6.51 19.95
C GLU A 92 7.93 -7.74 20.86
N ARG A 93 6.99 -7.75 21.82
CA ARG A 93 6.87 -8.79 22.84
C ARG A 93 5.43 -9.29 22.92
N GLY A 94 5.28 -10.55 23.35
CA GLY A 94 3.96 -11.13 23.57
C GLY A 94 3.08 -10.35 24.55
N ALA A 95 3.68 -9.65 25.53
CA ALA A 95 2.96 -8.80 26.46
C ALA A 95 2.27 -7.61 25.78
N ASP A 96 2.87 -7.05 24.72
CA ASP A 96 2.31 -5.92 23.96
C ASP A 96 1.01 -6.35 23.26
N LEU A 97 1.04 -7.52 22.62
CA LEU A 97 -0.15 -8.10 21.97
C LEU A 97 -1.21 -8.53 23.00
N MET A 98 -0.79 -9.16 24.12
CA MET A 98 -1.70 -9.60 25.18
C MET A 98 -2.47 -8.42 25.77
N GLY A 99 -1.79 -7.29 26.03
CA GLY A 99 -2.42 -6.06 26.50
C GLY A 99 -3.50 -5.54 25.55
N ILE A 100 -3.29 -5.67 24.25
CA ILE A 100 -4.32 -5.28 23.25
C ILE A 100 -5.49 -6.28 23.30
N LEU A 101 -5.22 -7.58 23.16
CA LEU A 101 -6.24 -8.63 23.03
C LEU A 101 -7.17 -8.72 24.24
N THR A 102 -6.64 -8.54 25.46
CA THR A 102 -7.45 -8.59 26.69
C THR A 102 -8.38 -7.38 26.87
N ASN A 103 -8.10 -6.27 26.16
CA ASN A 103 -8.91 -5.04 26.22
C ASN A 103 -9.94 -4.93 25.06
N LEU A 104 -9.95 -5.86 24.11
CA LEU A 104 -10.94 -5.85 23.04
C LEU A 104 -12.34 -6.15 23.61
N ALA A 105 -13.33 -5.42 23.15
CA ALA A 105 -14.73 -5.74 23.36
C ALA A 105 -15.20 -6.82 22.39
N GLU A 106 -16.39 -7.36 22.63
CA GLU A 106 -16.99 -8.34 21.73
C GLU A 106 -17.24 -7.73 20.34
N ARG A 107 -16.81 -8.44 19.31
CA ARG A 107 -16.87 -8.06 17.90
C ARG A 107 -15.98 -6.89 17.49
N ASP A 108 -15.12 -6.37 18.38
CA ASP A 108 -14.14 -5.36 17.99
C ASP A 108 -13.21 -5.86 16.88
N VAL A 109 -12.67 -4.92 16.13
CA VAL A 109 -11.72 -5.20 15.06
C VAL A 109 -10.30 -4.87 15.53
N LEU A 110 -9.41 -5.86 15.49
CA LEU A 110 -7.97 -5.65 15.64
C LEU A 110 -7.33 -5.55 14.25
N PHE A 111 -6.82 -4.37 13.90
CA PHE A 111 -6.07 -4.16 12.66
C PHE A 111 -4.58 -4.17 12.93
N ILE A 112 -3.84 -5.05 12.24
CA ILE A 112 -2.38 -5.14 12.30
C ILE A 112 -1.81 -4.81 10.90
N ASP A 113 -1.21 -3.63 10.76
CA ASP A 113 -0.51 -3.27 9.52
C ASP A 113 0.88 -3.91 9.47
N GLU A 114 1.37 -4.19 8.27
CA GLU A 114 2.65 -4.89 8.01
C GLU A 114 2.79 -6.17 8.88
N ILE A 115 1.74 -6.97 8.91
CA ILE A 115 1.64 -8.18 9.77
C ILE A 115 2.77 -9.19 9.49
N HIS A 116 3.36 -9.19 8.30
CA HIS A 116 4.52 -10.03 7.95
C HIS A 116 5.80 -9.66 8.72
N ARG A 117 5.81 -8.54 9.44
CA ARG A 117 6.94 -8.09 10.27
C ARG A 117 6.76 -8.43 11.76
N LEU A 118 5.77 -9.23 12.10
CA LEU A 118 5.59 -9.72 13.47
C LEU A 118 6.77 -10.62 13.89
N PRO A 119 7.32 -10.44 15.09
CA PRO A 119 8.24 -11.40 15.65
C PRO A 119 7.54 -12.77 15.85
N ARG A 120 8.25 -13.85 15.62
CA ARG A 120 7.69 -15.20 15.70
C ARG A 120 7.00 -15.50 17.05
N VAL A 121 7.57 -15.01 18.13
CA VAL A 121 7.01 -15.19 19.49
C VAL A 121 5.64 -14.52 19.65
N VAL A 122 5.42 -13.42 18.96
CA VAL A 122 4.14 -12.69 18.93
C VAL A 122 3.16 -13.39 18.00
N GLU A 123 3.65 -13.86 16.86
CA GLU A 123 2.84 -14.61 15.89
C GLU A 123 2.28 -15.90 16.52
N GLU A 124 3.08 -16.65 17.28
CA GLU A 124 2.65 -17.88 17.96
C GLU A 124 1.54 -17.65 19.01
N LEU A 125 1.46 -16.45 19.59
CA LEU A 125 0.36 -16.05 20.47
C LEU A 125 -0.95 -15.73 19.73
N LEU A 126 -0.86 -15.32 18.48
CA LEU A 126 -2.05 -15.07 17.65
C LEU A 126 -2.80 -16.36 17.30
N TYR A 127 -2.12 -17.50 17.19
CA TYR A 127 -2.76 -18.73 16.75
C TYR A 127 -3.96 -19.13 17.63
N PRO A 128 -3.80 -19.35 18.95
CA PRO A 128 -4.93 -19.67 19.80
C PRO A 128 -5.89 -18.48 19.99
N ALA A 129 -5.41 -17.26 19.85
CA ALA A 129 -6.28 -16.08 19.92
C ALA A 129 -7.26 -16.01 18.75
N MET A 130 -6.83 -16.42 17.54
CA MET A 130 -7.68 -16.43 16.35
C MET A 130 -8.59 -17.66 16.27
N GLU A 131 -8.11 -18.83 16.68
CA GLU A 131 -8.87 -20.09 16.56
C GLU A 131 -9.86 -20.28 17.72
N ASP A 132 -9.37 -20.08 18.94
CA ASP A 132 -10.08 -20.46 20.18
C ASP A 132 -10.51 -19.26 21.01
N PHE A 133 -10.26 -18.04 20.56
CA PHE A 133 -10.42 -16.82 21.36
C PHE A 133 -9.82 -16.96 22.76
N SER A 134 -8.57 -17.40 22.83
CA SER A 134 -7.87 -17.59 24.08
C SER A 134 -6.37 -17.37 23.94
N ILE A 135 -5.69 -17.02 25.04
CA ILE A 135 -4.24 -16.90 25.10
C ILE A 135 -3.71 -17.88 26.14
N ASN A 136 -2.62 -18.56 25.81
CA ASN A 136 -1.91 -19.40 26.76
C ASN A 136 -0.74 -18.61 27.36
N PHE A 137 -0.80 -18.35 28.66
CA PHE A 137 0.23 -17.61 29.38
C PHE A 137 0.99 -18.56 30.35
N VAL A 138 2.31 -18.56 30.21
CA VAL A 138 3.18 -19.35 31.11
C VAL A 138 3.62 -18.47 32.28
N MET A 139 3.16 -18.78 33.49
CA MET A 139 3.39 -17.96 34.69
C MET A 139 4.79 -18.11 35.29
N ASP A 140 5.44 -19.28 35.14
CA ASP A 140 6.74 -19.55 35.75
C ASP A 140 7.71 -20.20 34.74
N LYS A 141 9.02 -20.04 34.99
CA LYS A 141 10.06 -20.74 34.23
C LYS A 141 10.58 -21.91 35.03
N GLY A 142 10.74 -23.06 34.38
CA GLY A 142 11.34 -24.29 34.98
C GLY A 142 10.34 -25.40 35.21
N LEU A 143 10.69 -26.34 36.12
CA LEU A 143 9.94 -27.55 36.38
C LEU A 143 8.50 -27.35 36.95
N ASN A 144 8.20 -26.15 37.45
CA ASN A 144 6.88 -25.77 37.97
C ASN A 144 6.11 -24.81 37.04
N ALA A 145 6.50 -24.70 35.75
CA ALA A 145 5.80 -23.87 34.79
C ALA A 145 4.30 -24.25 34.74
N ARG A 146 3.45 -23.28 35.04
CA ARG A 146 1.99 -23.41 34.92
C ARG A 146 1.51 -22.58 33.76
N THR A 147 0.81 -23.22 32.83
CA THR A 147 0.13 -22.52 31.73
C THR A 147 -1.27 -22.16 32.19
N MET A 148 -1.60 -20.86 32.11
CA MET A 148 -2.94 -20.37 32.36
C MET A 148 -3.56 -20.00 31.01
N ARG A 149 -4.77 -20.48 30.73
CA ARG A 149 -5.56 -20.11 29.57
C ARG A 149 -6.43 -18.91 29.93
N ILE A 150 -6.25 -17.80 29.23
CA ILE A 150 -7.02 -16.58 29.40
C ILE A 150 -8.03 -16.53 28.25
N PRO A 151 -9.36 -16.56 28.51
CA PRO A 151 -10.35 -16.41 27.47
C PRO A 151 -10.38 -14.96 26.97
N LEU A 152 -10.58 -14.80 25.66
CA LEU A 152 -10.78 -13.52 24.99
C LEU A 152 -12.25 -13.38 24.56
N ARG A 153 -12.70 -12.15 24.43
CA ARG A 153 -13.98 -11.88 23.74
C ARG A 153 -13.81 -12.14 22.26
N PRO A 154 -14.79 -12.73 21.56
CA PRO A 154 -14.73 -12.94 20.13
C PRO A 154 -14.52 -11.61 19.38
N PHE A 155 -13.52 -11.56 18.52
CA PHE A 155 -13.10 -10.37 17.78
C PHE A 155 -12.78 -10.73 16.32
N THR A 156 -12.70 -9.72 15.47
CA THR A 156 -12.21 -9.87 14.09
C THR A 156 -10.78 -9.37 13.99
N MET A 157 -9.86 -10.20 13.49
CA MET A 157 -8.53 -9.73 13.11
C MET A 157 -8.50 -9.36 11.62
N VAL A 158 -7.98 -8.16 11.32
CA VAL A 158 -7.69 -7.73 9.96
C VAL A 158 -6.18 -7.53 9.84
N GLY A 159 -5.52 -8.43 9.13
CA GLY A 159 -4.10 -8.32 8.82
C GLY A 159 -3.88 -7.58 7.50
N ALA A 160 -2.90 -6.68 7.44
CA ALA A 160 -2.49 -6.05 6.20
C ALA A 160 -1.02 -6.33 5.90
N THR A 161 -0.69 -6.61 4.64
CA THR A 161 0.69 -6.90 4.23
C THR A 161 0.98 -6.40 2.81
N THR A 162 2.20 -5.93 2.61
CA THR A 162 2.75 -5.66 1.27
C THR A 162 3.45 -6.89 0.69
N ARG A 163 3.79 -7.88 1.54
CA ARG A 163 4.60 -9.06 1.20
C ARG A 163 3.92 -10.36 1.66
N PRO A 164 2.83 -10.79 1.00
CA PRO A 164 2.06 -11.96 1.45
C PRO A 164 2.88 -13.26 1.48
N GLY A 165 3.92 -13.37 0.65
CA GLY A 165 4.83 -14.52 0.63
C GLY A 165 5.77 -14.61 1.85
N MET A 166 5.88 -13.57 2.69
CA MET A 166 6.66 -13.59 3.93
C MET A 166 5.85 -14.04 5.15
N LEU A 167 4.53 -14.17 5.02
CA LEU A 167 3.70 -14.72 6.09
C LEU A 167 3.95 -16.22 6.25
N SER A 168 4.03 -16.67 7.48
CA SER A 168 4.09 -18.09 7.76
C SER A 168 2.81 -18.78 7.30
N SER A 169 2.91 -20.04 6.86
CA SER A 169 1.72 -20.83 6.47
C SER A 169 0.73 -20.97 7.62
N PRO A 170 1.16 -21.24 8.89
CA PRO A 170 0.25 -21.34 10.01
C PRO A 170 -0.56 -20.08 10.29
N LEU A 171 0.05 -18.89 10.19
CA LEU A 171 -0.68 -17.63 10.35
C LEU A 171 -1.66 -17.40 9.19
N ARG A 172 -1.20 -17.65 7.99
CA ARG A 172 -2.02 -17.42 6.79
C ARG A 172 -3.29 -18.29 6.78
N GLU A 173 -3.19 -19.56 7.17
CA GLU A 173 -4.31 -20.52 7.19
C GLU A 173 -5.41 -20.14 8.18
N ARG A 174 -5.15 -19.27 9.14
CA ARG A 174 -6.11 -18.79 10.15
C ARG A 174 -6.98 -17.64 9.69
N PHE A 175 -6.68 -17.07 8.53
CA PHE A 175 -7.57 -16.10 7.90
C PHE A 175 -8.63 -16.83 7.07
N GLY A 176 -9.91 -16.49 7.29
CA GLY A 176 -11.01 -17.05 6.51
C GLY A 176 -11.27 -16.28 5.20
N ILE A 177 -10.87 -15.01 5.16
CA ILE A 177 -11.11 -14.10 4.03
C ILE A 177 -9.78 -13.53 3.53
N PHE A 178 -9.52 -13.66 2.22
CA PHE A 178 -8.30 -13.16 1.57
C PHE A 178 -8.67 -12.21 0.44
N HIS A 179 -8.11 -11.00 0.45
CA HIS A 179 -8.23 -10.08 -0.66
C HIS A 179 -6.88 -9.51 -1.05
N HIS A 180 -6.63 -9.49 -2.34
CA HIS A 180 -5.52 -8.78 -2.93
C HIS A 180 -6.04 -7.47 -3.53
N LEU A 181 -5.43 -6.34 -3.15
CA LEU A 181 -5.77 -5.04 -3.69
C LEU A 181 -4.82 -4.73 -4.84
N ASP A 182 -5.40 -4.45 -5.99
CA ASP A 182 -4.68 -4.07 -7.19
C ASP A 182 -4.57 -2.54 -7.33
N PHE A 183 -3.69 -2.11 -8.21
CA PHE A 183 -3.62 -0.71 -8.60
C PHE A 183 -4.95 -0.25 -9.21
N TYR A 184 -5.33 0.98 -8.88
CA TYR A 184 -6.54 1.61 -9.39
C TYR A 184 -6.40 2.01 -10.86
N SER A 185 -7.51 2.06 -11.58
CA SER A 185 -7.60 2.69 -12.90
C SER A 185 -7.52 4.20 -12.78
N ASP A 186 -7.16 4.87 -13.88
CA ASP A 186 -7.14 6.34 -13.92
C ASP A 186 -8.54 6.93 -13.71
N GLU A 187 -9.60 6.23 -14.15
CA GLU A 187 -10.99 6.63 -13.94
C GLU A 187 -11.39 6.59 -12.46
N ASP A 188 -11.06 5.49 -11.76
CA ASP A 188 -11.31 5.36 -10.33
C ASP A 188 -10.52 6.41 -9.53
N LEU A 189 -9.25 6.66 -9.90
CA LEU A 189 -8.43 7.70 -9.28
C LEU A 189 -8.95 9.11 -9.54
N ALA A 190 -9.46 9.39 -10.74
CA ALA A 190 -10.09 10.66 -11.05
C ALA A 190 -11.36 10.86 -10.21
N ALA A 191 -12.16 9.80 -10.01
CA ALA A 191 -13.33 9.84 -9.13
C ALA A 191 -12.94 10.11 -7.67
N ILE A 192 -11.90 9.43 -7.16
CA ILE A 192 -11.34 9.66 -5.82
C ILE A 192 -10.83 11.10 -5.70
N THR A 193 -10.11 11.59 -6.70
CA THR A 193 -9.56 12.96 -6.72
C THR A 193 -10.67 14.00 -6.68
N ARG A 194 -11.74 13.85 -7.47
CA ARG A 194 -12.92 14.74 -7.43
C ARG A 194 -13.62 14.73 -6.08
N ARG A 195 -13.84 13.54 -5.50
CA ARG A 195 -14.42 13.43 -4.15
C ARG A 195 -13.53 14.13 -3.11
N SER A 196 -12.24 13.90 -3.14
CA SER A 196 -11.28 14.52 -2.22
C SER A 196 -11.22 16.03 -2.39
N ALA A 197 -11.25 16.53 -3.62
CA ALA A 197 -11.31 17.97 -3.92
C ALA A 197 -12.58 18.63 -3.34
N SER A 198 -13.73 17.99 -3.50
CA SER A 198 -14.99 18.46 -2.91
C SER A 198 -14.92 18.55 -1.39
N ILE A 199 -14.36 17.53 -0.72
CA ILE A 199 -14.17 17.55 0.75
C ILE A 199 -13.24 18.68 1.19
N LEU A 200 -12.21 18.97 0.38
CA LEU A 200 -11.26 20.05 0.63
C LEU A 200 -11.75 21.44 0.21
N GLY A 201 -12.97 21.56 -0.31
CA GLY A 201 -13.54 22.83 -0.80
C GLY A 201 -12.81 23.40 -2.02
N MET A 202 -12.30 22.55 -2.91
CA MET A 202 -11.53 22.92 -4.09
C MET A 202 -12.40 22.87 -5.35
N ASP A 203 -12.30 23.86 -6.19
CA ASP A 203 -12.90 23.87 -7.52
C ASP A 203 -11.99 23.17 -8.54
N VAL A 204 -12.50 22.10 -9.15
CA VAL A 204 -11.79 21.30 -10.15
C VAL A 204 -12.56 21.33 -11.46
N ALA A 205 -11.98 21.95 -12.46
CA ALA A 205 -12.55 21.99 -13.81
C ALA A 205 -12.46 20.60 -14.49
N PRO A 206 -13.27 20.35 -15.53
CA PRO A 206 -13.17 19.12 -16.33
C PRO A 206 -11.73 18.87 -16.81
N GLY A 207 -11.27 17.64 -16.68
CA GLY A 207 -9.89 17.23 -17.02
C GLY A 207 -8.85 17.46 -15.92
N GLY A 208 -9.13 18.29 -14.90
CA GLY A 208 -8.19 18.58 -13.81
C GLY A 208 -7.91 17.36 -12.92
N ALA A 209 -8.94 16.64 -12.53
CA ALA A 209 -8.81 15.41 -11.74
C ALA A 209 -8.14 14.28 -12.53
N GLU A 210 -8.44 14.16 -13.82
CA GLU A 210 -7.85 13.19 -14.73
C GLU A 210 -6.35 13.45 -14.95
N ALA A 211 -5.93 14.70 -15.01
CA ALA A 211 -4.52 15.07 -15.11
C ALA A 211 -3.72 14.65 -13.86
N ILE A 212 -4.32 14.76 -12.68
CA ILE A 212 -3.73 14.30 -11.43
C ILE A 212 -3.73 12.76 -11.37
N ALA A 213 -4.84 12.11 -11.72
CA ALA A 213 -5.03 10.68 -11.67
C ALA A 213 -3.98 9.91 -12.50
N ARG A 214 -3.71 10.33 -13.72
CA ARG A 214 -2.69 9.73 -14.61
C ARG A 214 -1.31 9.71 -13.99
N ARG A 215 -0.95 10.73 -13.20
CA ARG A 215 0.36 10.82 -12.53
C ARG A 215 0.39 10.15 -11.15
N ALA A 216 -0.74 9.63 -10.67
CA ALA A 216 -0.88 9.08 -9.32
C ALA A 216 -0.47 7.60 -9.18
N ARG A 217 0.14 7.00 -10.19
CA ARG A 217 0.71 5.63 -10.16
C ARG A 217 -0.28 4.53 -9.81
N GLY A 218 -1.56 4.74 -10.03
CA GLY A 218 -2.60 3.79 -9.62
C GLY A 218 -2.87 3.75 -8.12
N THR A 219 -2.49 4.79 -7.36
CA THR A 219 -2.50 4.78 -5.89
C THR A 219 -3.31 5.96 -5.32
N PRO A 220 -4.42 5.72 -4.59
CA PRO A 220 -5.23 6.77 -3.98
C PRO A 220 -4.47 7.71 -3.05
N ARG A 221 -3.52 7.19 -2.26
CA ARG A 221 -2.68 8.01 -1.38
C ARG A 221 -1.86 9.03 -2.17
N ILE A 222 -1.26 8.61 -3.28
CA ILE A 222 -0.48 9.50 -4.15
C ILE A 222 -1.42 10.51 -4.81
N ALA A 223 -2.58 10.09 -5.33
CA ALA A 223 -3.56 11.00 -5.93
C ALA A 223 -3.95 12.13 -4.96
N ASN A 224 -4.28 11.80 -3.71
CA ASN A 224 -4.60 12.78 -2.68
C ASN A 224 -3.43 13.70 -2.34
N ARG A 225 -2.20 13.18 -2.34
CA ARG A 225 -0.99 13.97 -2.09
C ARG A 225 -0.73 14.95 -3.25
N LEU A 226 -0.80 14.48 -4.48
CA LEU A 226 -0.66 15.33 -5.67
C LEU A 226 -1.77 16.39 -5.73
N LEU A 227 -3.01 16.05 -5.39
CA LEU A 227 -4.11 17.00 -5.32
C LEU A 227 -3.81 18.17 -4.38
N ARG A 228 -3.23 17.90 -3.21
CA ARG A 228 -2.84 18.96 -2.26
C ARG A 228 -1.75 19.87 -2.83
N ARG A 229 -0.74 19.32 -3.50
CA ARG A 229 0.30 20.12 -4.15
C ARG A 229 -0.27 21.00 -5.26
N VAL A 230 -1.16 20.45 -6.08
CA VAL A 230 -1.87 21.20 -7.11
C VAL A 230 -2.74 22.29 -6.49
N ARG A 231 -3.41 22.04 -5.36
CA ARG A 231 -4.17 23.06 -4.60
C ARG A 231 -3.28 24.23 -4.23
N ASP A 232 -2.15 23.93 -3.55
CA ASP A 232 -1.24 24.97 -3.06
C ASP A 232 -0.71 25.82 -4.24
N TYR A 233 -0.40 25.17 -5.37
CA TYR A 233 0.00 25.87 -6.60
C TYR A 233 -1.14 26.74 -7.19
N ALA A 234 -2.36 26.21 -7.24
CA ALA A 234 -3.53 26.92 -7.75
C ALA A 234 -3.85 28.18 -6.95
N GLN A 235 -3.75 28.10 -5.62
CA GLN A 235 -3.99 29.23 -4.72
C GLN A 235 -2.96 30.36 -4.87
N VAL A 236 -1.69 30.00 -5.16
CA VAL A 236 -0.60 31.00 -5.20
C VAL A 236 -0.35 31.53 -6.62
N LYS A 237 -0.54 30.70 -7.64
CA LYS A 237 -0.15 31.00 -9.02
C LYS A 237 -1.32 31.17 -9.99
N ALA A 238 -2.57 31.01 -9.51
CA ALA A 238 -3.77 31.11 -10.32
C ALA A 238 -4.96 31.62 -9.48
N ASP A 239 -6.16 31.43 -9.99
CA ASP A 239 -7.45 31.84 -9.40
C ASP A 239 -8.04 30.80 -8.41
N GLY A 240 -7.30 29.75 -8.08
CA GLY A 240 -7.74 28.66 -7.20
C GLY A 240 -8.45 27.51 -7.92
N VAL A 241 -8.77 27.64 -9.21
CA VAL A 241 -9.44 26.58 -9.99
C VAL A 241 -8.41 25.60 -10.57
N VAL A 242 -8.59 24.32 -10.32
CA VAL A 242 -7.70 23.26 -10.84
C VAL A 242 -8.12 22.85 -12.24
N THR A 243 -7.44 23.36 -13.26
CA THR A 243 -7.60 22.91 -14.64
C THR A 243 -6.54 21.88 -15.02
N ALA A 244 -6.73 21.11 -16.10
CA ALA A 244 -5.73 20.16 -16.58
C ALA A 244 -4.36 20.79 -16.90
N PRO A 245 -4.26 21.95 -17.60
CA PRO A 245 -2.98 22.60 -17.83
C PRO A 245 -2.31 23.12 -16.55
N LEU A 246 -3.11 23.59 -15.57
CA LEU A 246 -2.59 24.03 -14.29
C LEU A 246 -2.04 22.86 -13.49
N ALA A 247 -2.79 21.76 -13.41
CA ALA A 247 -2.34 20.54 -12.75
C ALA A 247 -1.03 20.02 -13.38
N GLY A 248 -0.92 20.03 -14.71
CA GLY A 248 0.32 19.67 -15.42
C GLY A 248 1.50 20.49 -14.93
N ARG A 249 1.41 21.83 -15.00
CA ARG A 249 2.50 22.73 -14.59
C ARG A 249 2.88 22.58 -13.11
N ALA A 250 1.87 22.41 -12.23
CA ALA A 250 2.11 22.19 -10.82
C ALA A 250 2.90 20.91 -10.56
N LEU A 251 2.51 19.80 -11.22
CA LEU A 251 3.15 18.50 -11.06
C LEU A 251 4.54 18.45 -11.72
N ASP A 252 4.74 19.15 -12.84
CA ASP A 252 6.07 19.32 -13.45
C ASP A 252 7.03 20.06 -12.51
N GLN A 253 6.54 21.09 -11.79
CA GLN A 253 7.33 21.78 -10.76
C GLN A 253 7.69 20.88 -9.58
N GLU A 254 6.80 19.94 -9.20
CA GLU A 254 7.07 18.91 -8.19
C GLU A 254 7.99 17.78 -8.72
N GLY A 255 8.45 17.86 -9.97
CA GLY A 255 9.33 16.89 -10.59
C GLY A 255 8.65 15.58 -10.99
N VAL A 256 7.31 15.55 -11.05
CA VAL A 256 6.49 14.40 -11.46
C VAL A 256 6.13 14.54 -12.94
N ASP A 257 6.62 13.65 -13.78
CA ASP A 257 6.38 13.69 -15.21
C ASP A 257 4.98 13.19 -15.64
N GLU A 258 4.71 13.17 -16.95
CA GLU A 258 3.41 12.83 -17.51
C GLU A 258 2.90 11.41 -17.18
N VAL A 259 3.80 10.47 -16.96
CA VAL A 259 3.48 9.09 -16.57
C VAL A 259 3.56 8.84 -15.07
N GLY A 260 3.92 9.88 -14.29
CA GLY A 260 4.02 9.79 -12.84
C GLY A 260 5.40 9.38 -12.31
N LEU A 261 6.46 9.41 -13.11
CA LEU A 261 7.82 9.20 -12.61
C LEU A 261 8.33 10.42 -11.86
N ASP A 262 8.89 10.18 -10.68
CA ASP A 262 9.61 11.19 -9.92
C ASP A 262 11.13 11.14 -10.21
N ARG A 263 11.88 11.94 -9.47
CA ARG A 263 13.33 11.99 -9.58
C ARG A 263 14.00 10.65 -9.25
N LEU A 264 13.47 9.91 -8.26
CA LEU A 264 14.08 8.65 -7.84
C LEU A 264 13.86 7.54 -8.88
N ASP A 265 12.65 7.47 -9.47
CA ASP A 265 12.37 6.53 -10.56
C ASP A 265 13.29 6.77 -11.76
N ARG A 266 13.44 8.04 -12.15
CA ARG A 266 14.33 8.39 -13.26
C ARG A 266 15.79 8.03 -12.96
N ARG A 267 16.28 8.30 -11.73
CA ARG A 267 17.62 7.88 -11.30
C ARG A 267 17.79 6.36 -11.35
N PHE A 268 16.78 5.62 -10.92
CA PHE A 268 16.78 4.16 -10.96
C PHE A 268 16.89 3.63 -12.40
N LEU A 269 16.06 4.14 -13.30
CA LEU A 269 16.07 3.74 -14.71
C LEU A 269 17.37 4.18 -15.40
N THR A 270 17.84 5.41 -15.16
CA THR A 270 19.10 5.92 -15.71
C THR A 270 20.30 5.06 -15.26
N ALA A 271 20.34 4.66 -14.00
CA ALA A 271 21.37 3.76 -13.50
C ALA A 271 21.38 2.44 -14.27
N ILE A 272 20.23 1.80 -14.47
CA ILE A 272 20.14 0.56 -15.24
C ILE A 272 20.59 0.77 -16.69
N ILE A 273 20.16 1.83 -17.33
CA ILE A 273 20.39 2.11 -18.75
C ILE A 273 21.86 2.48 -18.99
N GLU A 274 22.38 3.47 -18.28
CA GLU A 274 23.71 4.06 -18.56
C GLU A 274 24.85 3.24 -17.91
N GLN A 275 24.70 2.87 -16.64
CA GLN A 275 25.80 2.24 -15.90
C GLN A 275 25.82 0.72 -16.07
N TYR A 276 24.64 0.10 -16.20
CA TYR A 276 24.52 -1.36 -16.38
C TYR A 276 24.10 -1.78 -17.79
N LYS A 277 24.18 -0.88 -18.78
CA LYS A 277 23.88 -1.16 -20.21
C LYS A 277 22.51 -1.82 -20.42
N GLY A 278 21.51 -1.41 -19.65
CA GLY A 278 20.15 -1.96 -19.69
C GLY A 278 19.91 -3.18 -18.81
N GLY A 279 20.90 -3.64 -18.12
CA GLY A 279 20.83 -4.81 -17.22
C GLY A 279 21.14 -6.15 -17.92
N PRO A 280 21.00 -7.30 -17.24
CA PRO A 280 20.41 -7.45 -15.92
C PRO A 280 21.29 -6.99 -14.76
N VAL A 281 20.68 -6.39 -13.74
CA VAL A 281 21.41 -5.89 -12.55
C VAL A 281 20.62 -6.17 -11.26
N GLY A 282 21.35 -6.51 -10.19
CA GLY A 282 20.77 -6.72 -8.86
C GLY A 282 20.30 -5.41 -8.21
N LEU A 283 19.27 -5.48 -7.37
CA LEU A 283 18.69 -4.31 -6.72
C LEU A 283 19.69 -3.62 -5.79
N GLU A 284 20.50 -4.39 -5.05
CA GLU A 284 21.55 -3.88 -4.16
C GLU A 284 22.61 -3.06 -4.93
N ALA A 285 22.97 -3.51 -6.14
CA ALA A 285 23.92 -2.79 -6.98
C ALA A 285 23.34 -1.46 -7.47
N ILE A 286 22.04 -1.44 -7.85
CA ILE A 286 21.38 -0.19 -8.24
C ILE A 286 21.31 0.75 -7.03
N ALA A 287 20.90 0.24 -5.86
CA ALA A 287 20.80 1.01 -4.63
C ALA A 287 22.12 1.68 -4.25
N ALA A 288 23.21 0.91 -4.25
CA ALA A 288 24.56 1.43 -4.02
C ALA A 288 24.97 2.51 -5.03
N THR A 289 24.62 2.30 -6.31
CA THR A 289 24.93 3.24 -7.39
C THR A 289 24.25 4.59 -7.24
N ILE A 290 22.96 4.58 -6.84
CA ILE A 290 22.19 5.82 -6.69
C ILE A 290 22.18 6.35 -5.25
N ASN A 291 22.96 5.72 -4.35
CA ASN A 291 23.05 6.05 -2.93
C ASN A 291 21.68 6.13 -2.27
N ASP A 292 20.96 5.00 -2.31
CA ASP A 292 19.63 4.81 -1.72
C ASP A 292 19.52 3.42 -1.09
N GLU A 293 18.45 3.14 -0.38
CA GLU A 293 18.22 1.85 0.26
C GLU A 293 17.54 0.86 -0.69
N ALA A 294 18.05 -0.38 -0.77
CA ALA A 294 17.48 -1.42 -1.62
C ALA A 294 16.02 -1.74 -1.24
N GLU A 295 15.67 -1.69 0.05
CA GLU A 295 14.30 -1.89 0.51
C GLU A 295 13.36 -0.80 -0.02
N THR A 296 13.79 0.47 0.00
CA THR A 296 13.05 1.59 -0.58
C THR A 296 12.80 1.37 -2.07
N LEU A 297 13.83 0.97 -2.81
CA LEU A 297 13.70 0.69 -4.24
C LEU A 297 12.75 -0.48 -4.52
N ALA A 298 12.84 -1.57 -3.73
CA ALA A 298 11.99 -2.75 -3.87
C ALA A 298 10.52 -2.44 -3.63
N GLU A 299 10.25 -1.52 -2.73
CA GLU A 299 8.91 -1.30 -2.26
C GLU A 299 8.22 -0.08 -2.89
N VAL A 300 8.96 0.98 -3.22
CA VAL A 300 8.40 2.25 -3.72
C VAL A 300 8.56 2.39 -5.22
N VAL A 301 9.75 2.09 -5.74
CA VAL A 301 10.13 2.35 -7.14
C VAL A 301 9.75 1.18 -8.06
N GLU A 302 10.26 0.01 -7.75
CA GLU A 302 10.17 -1.16 -8.64
C GLU A 302 8.73 -1.60 -8.95
N PRO A 303 7.77 -1.65 -7.98
CA PRO A 303 6.41 -2.11 -8.27
C PRO A 303 5.71 -1.26 -9.33
N PHE A 304 5.92 0.04 -9.32
CA PHE A 304 5.34 0.94 -10.31
C PHE A 304 6.01 0.78 -11.68
N LEU A 305 7.33 0.72 -11.73
CA LEU A 305 8.07 0.52 -12.98
C LEU A 305 7.78 -0.82 -13.66
N LEU A 306 7.52 -1.88 -12.86
CA LEU A 306 7.03 -3.17 -13.36
C LEU A 306 5.63 -3.05 -13.94
N LYS A 307 4.72 -2.34 -13.23
CA LYS A 307 3.33 -2.12 -13.67
C LYS A 307 3.26 -1.43 -15.02
N ILE A 308 4.05 -0.37 -15.23
CA ILE A 308 4.06 0.37 -16.50
C ILE A 308 4.97 -0.26 -17.56
N GLY A 309 5.59 -1.39 -17.25
CA GLY A 309 6.41 -2.14 -18.19
C GLY A 309 7.75 -1.48 -18.52
N TYR A 310 8.28 -0.60 -17.68
CA TYR A 310 9.59 0.02 -17.89
C TYR A 310 10.75 -0.84 -17.40
N VAL A 311 10.46 -1.75 -16.47
CA VAL A 311 11.41 -2.73 -15.94
C VAL A 311 10.81 -4.13 -16.04
N VAL A 312 11.65 -5.12 -16.27
CA VAL A 312 11.29 -6.54 -16.15
C VAL A 312 12.23 -7.23 -15.18
N ARG A 313 11.71 -8.17 -14.41
CA ARG A 313 12.51 -9.06 -13.56
C ARG A 313 12.97 -10.28 -14.33
N SER A 314 14.22 -10.64 -14.13
CA SER A 314 14.81 -11.91 -14.61
C SER A 314 15.51 -12.61 -13.44
N PRO A 315 15.86 -13.90 -13.55
CA PRO A 315 16.63 -14.61 -12.52
C PRO A 315 17.96 -13.92 -12.19
N SER A 316 18.57 -13.23 -13.14
CA SER A 316 19.84 -12.52 -13.01
C SER A 316 19.70 -11.05 -12.58
N GLY A 317 18.47 -10.53 -12.43
CA GLY A 317 18.24 -9.14 -11.99
C GLY A 317 17.19 -8.40 -12.82
N ARG A 318 17.26 -7.07 -12.73
CA ARG A 318 16.33 -6.12 -13.39
C ARG A 318 16.89 -5.69 -14.73
N LYS A 319 16.00 -5.55 -15.72
CA LYS A 319 16.35 -5.03 -17.06
C LYS A 319 15.41 -3.88 -17.41
N ALA A 320 15.97 -2.82 -17.99
CA ALA A 320 15.16 -1.77 -18.60
C ALA A 320 14.57 -2.24 -19.94
N THR A 321 13.34 -1.88 -20.21
CA THR A 321 12.64 -2.21 -21.44
C THR A 321 12.86 -1.13 -22.52
N PRO A 322 12.59 -1.40 -23.81
CA PRO A 322 12.61 -0.38 -24.84
C PRO A 322 11.73 0.83 -24.52
N ALA A 323 10.61 0.65 -23.82
CA ALA A 323 9.73 1.74 -23.40
C ALA A 323 10.42 2.69 -22.41
N ALA A 324 11.23 2.15 -21.47
CA ALA A 324 12.00 2.97 -20.54
C ALA A 324 13.10 3.80 -21.26
N TYR A 325 13.76 3.20 -22.25
CA TYR A 325 14.74 3.92 -23.08
C TYR A 325 14.08 5.07 -23.84
N ALA A 326 12.96 4.82 -24.52
CA ALA A 326 12.23 5.82 -25.27
C ALA A 326 11.76 6.97 -24.38
N HIS A 327 11.24 6.66 -23.18
CA HIS A 327 10.75 7.67 -22.23
C HIS A 327 11.87 8.59 -21.72
N LEU A 328 13.07 8.04 -21.47
CA LEU A 328 14.23 8.82 -21.02
C LEU A 328 15.04 9.44 -22.19
N GLY A 329 14.60 9.28 -23.43
CA GLY A 329 15.28 9.82 -24.60
C GLY A 329 16.59 9.10 -24.96
N HIS A 330 16.78 7.86 -24.50
CA HIS A 330 17.94 7.05 -24.84
C HIS A 330 17.69 6.18 -26.06
N ALA A 331 18.73 5.95 -26.87
CA ALA A 331 18.66 4.99 -27.97
C ALA A 331 18.52 3.55 -27.42
N VAL A 332 17.56 2.81 -27.92
CA VAL A 332 17.42 1.38 -27.58
C VAL A 332 18.63 0.61 -28.14
N PRO A 333 19.37 -0.15 -27.31
CA PRO A 333 20.48 -0.97 -27.81
C PRO A 333 19.95 -1.93 -28.89
N ALA A 334 20.62 -2.01 -30.03
CA ALA A 334 20.32 -3.03 -31.02
C ALA A 334 20.38 -4.39 -30.35
N SER A 335 19.33 -5.20 -30.46
CA SER A 335 19.35 -6.58 -29.98
C SER A 335 20.58 -7.27 -30.55
N PRO A 336 21.44 -7.96 -29.75
CA PRO A 336 22.51 -8.76 -30.31
C PRO A 336 21.83 -9.76 -31.25
N GLY A 337 22.19 -9.63 -32.54
CA GLY A 337 21.51 -10.23 -33.68
C GLY A 337 21.12 -11.67 -33.44
N GLY A 338 19.96 -12.04 -33.96
CA GLY A 338 19.48 -13.40 -33.98
C GLY A 338 20.62 -14.33 -34.44
N GLN A 339 20.84 -15.36 -33.65
CA GLN A 339 21.75 -16.43 -34.01
C GLN A 339 21.37 -16.88 -35.43
N GLY A 340 22.35 -16.72 -36.34
CA GLY A 340 22.19 -17.21 -37.70
C GLY A 340 21.73 -18.66 -37.70
N GLN A 341 20.70 -18.92 -38.47
CA GLN A 341 20.35 -20.29 -38.86
C GLN A 341 21.63 -20.95 -39.39
N LEU A 342 22.09 -21.98 -38.71
CA LEU A 342 23.08 -22.89 -39.26
C LEU A 342 22.48 -23.48 -40.54
N PRO A 343 23.14 -23.39 -41.68
CA PRO A 343 22.69 -24.13 -42.87
C PRO A 343 22.84 -25.62 -42.59
N LEU A 344 21.76 -26.36 -42.88
CA LEU A 344 21.74 -27.82 -42.92
C LEU A 344 22.69 -28.36 -43.95
#